data_326567533a979c17a1c9f86a999dc45b
#
_entry.id   326567533a979c17a1c9f86a999dc45b
#
_cell.length_a   1.000
_cell.length_b   1.000
_cell.length_c   1.000
_cell.angle_alpha   90.00
_cell.angle_beta   90.00
_cell.angle_gamma   90.00
#
_symmetry.space_group_name_H-M   'P 1'
#
loop_
_entity.id
_entity.type
_entity.pdbx_description
1 polymer ?
#
loop_
_entity_poly.entity_id
_entity_poly.type
_entity_poly.pdbx_seq_one_letter_code
_entity_poly.pdbx_strand_id
1 'polypeptide(L)'
;MKKILSLFSMAILIILAAWQYLADTNVVSKPSQKINQSEMSPQSGRDKSQSAVKNQDVSNRQDESVRSAWEFRQRQSFIGDYDTHLRDDPLGQNERAPVDYYMLVLSWSPAFCDAQRAHLGSNLPAAMQLQCNSRQEFGWVVHGLWPQNTNARSVADHPRFCQGDLPPLPPEVLAPYLTMSPGAKLLQGEWEKHGSCAFTSAQDYFQQELKLFNALNLPKQFLNRKTLFEWMKQNNPSLKNVFLGASRHELFICYNLKWQAISCPKN
;
A
#
# COMPACT_ATOMS: atom_id res chain seq x y z
N MET A 1 -10.79 -21.09 -31.37
CA MET A 1 -10.17 -19.77 -31.53
C MET A 1 -10.67 -18.67 -30.60
N LYS A 2 -11.90 -18.75 -30.04
CA LYS A 2 -12.43 -17.71 -29.10
C LYS A 2 -11.85 -17.72 -27.66
N LYS A 3 -11.24 -18.82 -27.20
CA LYS A 3 -10.67 -18.93 -25.83
C LYS A 3 -9.25 -18.35 -25.69
N ILE A 4 -8.53 -18.13 -26.77
CA ILE A 4 -7.15 -17.60 -26.76
C ILE A 4 -7.15 -16.06 -26.65
N LEU A 5 -8.20 -15.38 -27.17
CA LEU A 5 -8.30 -13.91 -27.07
C LEU A 5 -8.53 -13.42 -25.64
N SER A 6 -9.21 -14.19 -24.77
CA SER A 6 -9.50 -13.78 -23.39
C SER A 6 -8.25 -13.75 -22.50
N LEU A 7 -7.29 -14.64 -22.73
CA LEU A 7 -6.04 -14.70 -21.96
C LEU A 7 -5.06 -13.58 -22.33
N PHE A 8 -5.06 -13.16 -23.59
CA PHE A 8 -4.25 -12.03 -24.05
C PHE A 8 -4.77 -10.68 -23.53
N SER A 9 -6.08 -10.51 -23.39
CA SER A 9 -6.68 -9.28 -22.89
C SER A 9 -6.34 -9.03 -21.40
N MET A 10 -6.31 -10.07 -20.56
CA MET A 10 -5.92 -9.95 -19.16
C MET A 10 -4.43 -9.65 -18.94
N ALA A 11 -3.57 -10.23 -19.79
CA ALA A 11 -2.12 -9.97 -19.73
C ALA A 11 -1.79 -8.52 -20.13
N ILE A 12 -2.52 -7.94 -21.08
CA ILE A 12 -2.34 -6.56 -21.54
C ILE A 12 -2.78 -5.55 -20.47
N LEU A 13 -3.85 -5.83 -19.69
CA LEU A 13 -4.32 -4.94 -18.63
C LEU A 13 -3.37 -4.90 -17.43
N ILE A 14 -2.70 -6.00 -17.11
CA ILE A 14 -1.66 -6.04 -16.07
C ILE A 14 -0.41 -5.26 -16.51
N ILE A 15 -0.07 -5.31 -17.79
CA ILE A 15 1.04 -4.56 -18.38
C ILE A 15 0.73 -3.06 -18.42
N LEU A 16 -0.51 -2.66 -18.67
CA LEU A 16 -0.92 -1.25 -18.72
C LEU A 16 -0.94 -0.61 -17.32
N ALA A 17 -1.35 -1.32 -16.27
CA ALA A 17 -1.26 -0.82 -14.90
C ALA A 17 0.21 -0.62 -14.45
N ALA A 18 1.13 -1.46 -14.91
CA ALA A 18 2.57 -1.27 -14.71
C ALA A 18 3.12 -0.12 -15.57
N TRP A 19 2.55 0.13 -16.74
CA TRP A 19 3.01 1.18 -17.67
C TRP A 19 2.69 2.59 -17.19
N GLN A 20 1.54 2.79 -16.55
CA GLN A 20 1.16 4.09 -15.98
C GLN A 20 2.02 4.50 -14.78
N TYR A 21 2.51 3.54 -14.01
CA TYR A 21 3.48 3.79 -12.94
C TYR A 21 4.84 4.32 -13.46
N LEU A 22 5.11 4.21 -14.76
CA LEU A 22 6.41 4.47 -15.38
C LEU A 22 6.47 5.77 -16.20
N ALA A 23 5.34 6.38 -16.53
CA ALA A 23 5.32 7.55 -17.41
C ALA A 23 5.78 8.86 -16.72
N ASP A 24 5.80 8.92 -15.38
CA ASP A 24 6.03 10.15 -14.61
C ASP A 24 7.48 10.42 -14.17
N THR A 25 8.49 9.67 -14.65
CA THR A 25 9.86 9.81 -14.13
C THR A 25 10.79 10.80 -14.85
N ASN A 26 10.26 11.68 -15.69
CA ASN A 26 11.08 12.70 -16.39
C ASN A 26 10.87 14.12 -15.83
N VAL A 27 11.40 14.42 -14.63
CA VAL A 27 11.59 15.79 -14.16
C VAL A 27 13.04 16.03 -13.74
N VAL A 28 13.67 16.94 -14.45
CA VAL A 28 15.05 17.38 -14.31
C VAL A 28 15.26 18.14 -13.00
N SER A 29 16.25 17.73 -12.21
CA SER A 29 16.69 18.37 -10.97
C SER A 29 17.50 19.65 -11.22
N LYS A 30 17.21 20.74 -10.51
CA LYS A 30 18.08 21.92 -10.34
C LYS A 30 18.73 21.92 -8.95
N PRO A 31 19.97 22.44 -8.81
CA PRO A 31 20.79 22.26 -7.60
C PRO A 31 20.50 23.25 -6.48
N SER A 32 20.65 22.78 -5.24
CA SER A 32 20.46 23.49 -3.98
C SER A 32 21.61 24.44 -3.63
N GLN A 33 21.28 25.59 -3.08
CA GLN A 33 22.20 26.55 -2.47
C GLN A 33 22.55 26.18 -1.02
N LYS A 34 23.82 26.38 -0.67
CA LYS A 34 24.40 26.21 0.67
C LYS A 34 23.98 27.34 1.60
N ILE A 35 23.65 27.05 2.85
CA ILE A 35 23.49 28.02 3.93
C ILE A 35 24.55 27.72 5.00
N ASN A 36 25.27 28.79 5.41
CA ASN A 36 26.37 28.79 6.36
C ASN A 36 25.93 28.60 7.81
N GLN A 37 26.76 27.88 8.56
CA GLN A 37 26.75 27.83 10.02
C GLN A 37 27.42 29.07 10.61
N SER A 38 26.88 29.58 11.70
CA SER A 38 27.62 30.47 12.65
C SER A 38 27.42 29.96 14.07
N GLU A 39 28.55 29.86 14.74
CA GLU A 39 28.78 29.42 16.11
C GLU A 39 28.21 30.39 17.15
N MET A 40 27.83 29.88 18.32
CA MET A 40 28.07 30.58 19.61
C MET A 40 28.09 29.62 20.80
N SER A 41 29.13 29.80 21.63
CA SER A 41 29.51 28.99 22.79
C SER A 41 29.01 29.64 24.12
N PRO A 42 29.16 28.98 25.29
CA PRO A 42 28.23 29.06 26.40
C PRO A 42 28.68 29.95 27.58
N GLN A 43 27.74 30.32 28.43
CA GLN A 43 28.03 30.79 29.80
C GLN A 43 27.26 30.05 30.91
N SER A 44 28.03 29.85 31.97
CA SER A 44 27.84 29.16 33.22
C SER A 44 26.86 29.88 34.19
N GLY A 45 26.14 29.08 35.03
CA GLY A 45 25.47 29.56 36.24
C GLY A 45 24.77 28.42 36.97
N ARG A 46 25.36 28.08 38.15
CA ARG A 46 24.81 27.08 39.12
C ARG A 46 23.47 27.54 39.70
N ASP A 47 22.52 26.67 39.92
CA ASP A 47 21.95 26.42 41.25
C ASP A 47 21.29 25.03 41.35
N LYS A 48 21.23 24.51 42.60
CA LYS A 48 21.05 23.11 42.93
C LYS A 48 19.59 22.78 43.36
N SER A 49 19.25 21.54 43.02
CA SER A 49 18.38 20.60 43.73
C SER A 49 16.92 20.98 44.00
N GLN A 50 16.08 20.28 43.35
CA GLN A 50 14.76 19.72 43.67
C GLN A 50 13.84 19.71 42.44
N SER A 51 14.10 18.84 41.49
CA SER A 51 13.11 18.45 40.46
C SER A 51 13.62 17.32 39.56
N ALA A 52 14.39 16.38 40.08
CA ALA A 52 15.00 15.33 39.29
C ALA A 52 14.02 14.29 38.70
N VAL A 53 12.81 14.18 39.24
CA VAL A 53 11.83 13.14 38.83
C VAL A 53 10.90 13.65 37.72
N LYS A 54 10.62 14.95 37.63
CA LYS A 54 9.78 15.51 36.54
C LYS A 54 10.55 15.74 35.24
N ASN A 55 11.86 15.91 35.30
CA ASN A 55 12.67 16.20 34.09
C ASN A 55 13.02 14.95 33.26
N GLN A 56 13.03 13.75 33.84
CA GLN A 56 13.28 12.52 33.09
C GLN A 56 12.09 12.15 32.17
N ASP A 57 10.87 12.39 32.63
CA ASP A 57 9.67 12.08 31.83
C ASP A 57 9.45 13.05 30.66
N VAL A 58 9.88 14.30 30.80
CA VAL A 58 9.85 15.33 29.75
C VAL A 58 10.98 15.10 28.75
N SER A 59 12.18 14.74 29.22
CA SER A 59 13.34 14.42 28.36
C SER A 59 13.07 13.18 27.51
N ASN A 60 12.51 12.11 28.07
CA ASN A 60 12.15 10.90 27.34
C ASN A 60 11.07 11.16 26.27
N ARG A 61 10.06 11.99 26.58
CA ARG A 61 9.03 12.36 25.59
C ARG A 61 9.57 13.26 24.48
N GLN A 62 10.52 14.14 24.78
CA GLN A 62 11.19 14.94 23.75
C GLN A 62 12.10 14.10 22.85
N ASP A 63 12.85 13.16 23.42
CA ASP A 63 13.68 12.22 22.65
C ASP A 63 12.85 11.30 21.77
N GLU A 64 11.71 10.83 22.27
CA GLU A 64 10.78 9.99 21.51
C GLU A 64 10.10 10.79 20.40
N SER A 65 9.73 12.04 20.64
CA SER A 65 9.16 12.92 19.61
C SER A 65 10.19 13.34 18.55
N VAL A 66 11.44 13.58 18.92
CA VAL A 66 12.55 13.90 18.00
C VAL A 66 12.93 12.66 17.18
N ARG A 67 12.95 11.48 17.80
CA ARG A 67 13.23 10.21 17.14
C ARG A 67 12.12 9.88 16.14
N SER A 68 10.86 10.02 16.53
CA SER A 68 9.71 9.81 15.64
C SER A 68 9.68 10.81 14.49
N ALA A 69 10.00 12.08 14.72
CA ALA A 69 10.11 13.11 13.68
C ALA A 69 11.30 12.89 12.75
N TRP A 70 12.41 12.32 13.24
CA TRP A 70 13.57 11.95 12.44
C TRP A 70 13.30 10.70 11.59
N GLU A 71 12.71 9.67 12.16
CA GLU A 71 12.25 8.48 11.45
C GLU A 71 11.18 8.83 10.41
N PHE A 72 10.29 9.77 10.73
CA PHE A 72 9.31 10.32 9.80
C PHE A 72 9.98 11.05 8.63
N ARG A 73 10.99 11.92 8.88
CA ARG A 73 11.74 12.60 7.81
C ARG A 73 12.57 11.66 6.95
N GLN A 74 13.15 10.61 7.52
CA GLN A 74 13.80 9.57 6.72
C GLN A 74 12.78 8.82 5.85
N ARG A 75 11.59 8.52 6.36
CA ARG A 75 10.50 7.90 5.58
C ARG A 75 9.99 8.85 4.49
N GLN A 76 9.91 10.14 4.75
CA GLN A 76 9.54 11.14 3.75
C GLN A 76 10.49 11.18 2.54
N SER A 77 11.79 10.92 2.74
CA SER A 77 12.76 10.86 1.62
C SER A 77 12.49 9.70 0.66
N PHE A 78 11.73 8.67 1.08
CA PHE A 78 11.31 7.54 0.25
C PHE A 78 9.90 7.71 -0.34
N ILE A 79 9.15 8.74 0.06
CA ILE A 79 7.76 8.88 -0.36
C ILE A 79 7.69 9.44 -1.79
N GLY A 80 8.57 10.40 -2.16
CA GLY A 80 8.56 11.00 -3.49
C GLY A 80 7.25 11.73 -3.81
N ASP A 81 6.96 11.91 -5.08
CA ASP A 81 5.64 12.29 -5.57
C ASP A 81 4.75 11.03 -5.56
N TYR A 82 3.70 11.07 -4.75
CA TYR A 82 2.78 9.96 -4.57
C TYR A 82 1.34 10.30 -4.97
N ASP A 83 1.12 11.49 -5.51
CA ASP A 83 -0.20 11.85 -6.02
C ASP A 83 -0.62 10.94 -7.17
N THR A 84 -1.91 10.65 -7.24
CA THR A 84 -2.52 9.86 -8.31
C THR A 84 -3.63 10.67 -8.96
N HIS A 85 -3.83 10.49 -10.25
CA HIS A 85 -4.83 11.27 -10.96
C HIS A 85 -5.81 10.36 -11.69
N LEU A 86 -7.08 10.58 -11.47
CA LEU A 86 -8.16 9.88 -12.17
C LEU A 86 -7.99 9.92 -13.71
N ARG A 87 -7.53 11.05 -14.26
CA ARG A 87 -7.30 11.21 -15.70
C ARG A 87 -6.30 10.22 -16.29
N ASP A 88 -5.41 9.66 -15.45
CA ASP A 88 -4.36 8.72 -15.88
C ASP A 88 -4.83 7.26 -15.81
N ASP A 89 -6.04 7.00 -15.25
CA ASP A 89 -6.63 5.65 -15.21
C ASP A 89 -7.45 5.39 -16.49
N PRO A 90 -7.07 4.39 -17.30
CA PRO A 90 -7.71 4.12 -18.61
C PRO A 90 -9.14 3.61 -18.49
N LEU A 91 -9.54 3.11 -17.31
CA LEU A 91 -10.89 2.62 -17.05
C LEU A 91 -11.80 3.71 -16.47
N GLY A 92 -11.21 4.80 -15.97
CA GLY A 92 -11.91 5.95 -15.44
C GLY A 92 -12.72 5.67 -14.19
N GLN A 93 -13.73 6.50 -13.96
CA GLN A 93 -14.62 6.51 -12.81
C GLN A 93 -15.83 5.60 -12.99
N ASN A 94 -16.24 4.93 -11.91
CA ASN A 94 -17.54 4.27 -11.80
C ASN A 94 -18.08 4.41 -10.38
N GLU A 95 -18.68 5.55 -10.06
CA GLU A 95 -19.22 5.89 -8.74
C GLU A 95 -20.57 5.24 -8.44
N ARG A 96 -21.29 4.76 -9.49
CA ARG A 96 -22.64 4.23 -9.38
C ARG A 96 -22.71 2.72 -9.19
N ALA A 97 -21.59 2.03 -9.37
CA ALA A 97 -21.57 0.60 -9.17
C ALA A 97 -21.83 0.26 -7.69
N PRO A 98 -22.68 -0.76 -7.40
CA PRO A 98 -22.92 -1.18 -6.03
C PRO A 98 -21.69 -1.83 -5.42
N VAL A 99 -21.55 -1.71 -4.09
CA VAL A 99 -20.58 -2.46 -3.31
C VAL A 99 -21.30 -3.66 -2.69
N ASP A 100 -21.07 -4.85 -3.23
CA ASP A 100 -21.72 -6.08 -2.77
C ASP A 100 -20.80 -6.92 -1.87
N TYR A 101 -19.50 -6.84 -2.09
CA TYR A 101 -18.48 -7.52 -1.30
C TYR A 101 -17.13 -6.80 -1.45
N TYR A 102 -16.13 -7.23 -0.67
CA TYR A 102 -14.77 -6.72 -0.73
C TYR A 102 -13.79 -7.83 -1.13
N MET A 103 -12.76 -7.48 -1.88
CA MET A 103 -11.65 -8.35 -2.22
C MET A 103 -10.35 -7.78 -1.65
N LEU A 104 -9.79 -8.42 -0.62
CA LEU A 104 -8.44 -8.13 -0.14
C LEU A 104 -7.45 -8.78 -1.09
N VAL A 105 -6.58 -7.97 -1.64
CA VAL A 105 -5.53 -8.39 -2.57
C VAL A 105 -4.18 -8.28 -1.89
N LEU A 106 -3.47 -9.41 -1.82
CA LEU A 106 -2.13 -9.51 -1.27
C LEU A 106 -1.15 -9.82 -2.39
N SER A 107 -0.04 -9.08 -2.45
CA SER A 107 1.04 -9.28 -3.41
C SER A 107 2.26 -9.93 -2.76
N TRP A 108 2.95 -10.81 -3.49
CA TRP A 108 4.24 -11.35 -3.07
C TRP A 108 5.37 -10.37 -3.43
N SER A 109 5.86 -9.64 -2.45
CA SER A 109 6.80 -8.53 -2.62
C SER A 109 8.09 -8.90 -3.35
N PRO A 110 8.77 -10.03 -3.07
CA PRO A 110 9.98 -10.38 -3.83
C PRO A 110 9.74 -10.51 -5.34
N ALA A 111 8.62 -11.13 -5.75
CA ALA A 111 8.31 -11.26 -7.17
C ALA A 111 7.98 -9.92 -7.84
N PHE A 112 7.32 -9.02 -7.11
CA PHE A 112 7.14 -7.64 -7.56
C PHE A 112 8.48 -6.95 -7.77
N CYS A 113 9.37 -6.99 -6.79
CA CYS A 113 10.68 -6.35 -6.87
C CYS A 113 11.56 -6.92 -7.98
N ASP A 114 11.53 -8.23 -8.20
CA ASP A 114 12.25 -8.88 -9.29
C ASP A 114 11.72 -8.44 -10.66
N ALA A 115 10.40 -8.35 -10.81
CA ALA A 115 9.78 -7.84 -12.04
C ALA A 115 10.17 -6.37 -12.30
N GLN A 116 10.17 -5.52 -11.25
CA GLN A 116 10.57 -4.13 -11.40
C GLN A 116 12.06 -3.99 -11.77
N ARG A 117 12.94 -4.76 -11.13
CA ARG A 117 14.37 -4.77 -11.49
C ARG A 117 14.62 -5.28 -12.90
N ALA A 118 13.89 -6.29 -13.35
CA ALA A 118 13.98 -6.80 -14.72
C ALA A 118 13.57 -5.75 -15.77
N HIS A 119 12.63 -4.86 -15.43
CA HIS A 119 12.12 -3.85 -16.32
C HIS A 119 12.89 -2.52 -16.27
N LEU A 120 13.24 -2.04 -15.07
CA LEU A 120 13.83 -0.73 -14.79
C LEU A 120 15.35 -0.78 -14.53
N GLY A 121 15.93 -1.97 -14.40
CA GLY A 121 17.31 -2.15 -13.95
C GLY A 121 17.46 -2.04 -12.44
N SER A 122 18.70 -1.91 -11.96
CA SER A 122 19.03 -1.88 -10.52
C SER A 122 18.63 -0.57 -9.82
N ASN A 123 18.47 0.53 -10.57
CA ASN A 123 18.13 1.85 -10.03
C ASN A 123 16.61 2.03 -10.00
N LEU A 124 15.97 1.42 -9.01
CA LEU A 124 14.53 1.57 -8.84
C LEU A 124 14.15 2.99 -8.39
N PRO A 125 12.97 3.51 -8.80
CA PRO A 125 12.44 4.79 -8.35
C PRO A 125 12.34 4.91 -6.82
N ALA A 126 12.37 6.14 -6.30
CA ALA A 126 12.27 6.43 -4.86
C ALA A 126 11.07 5.75 -4.20
N ALA A 127 9.92 5.73 -4.87
CA ALA A 127 8.69 5.09 -4.39
C ALA A 127 8.80 3.57 -4.15
N MET A 128 9.78 2.89 -4.75
CA MET A 128 10.01 1.44 -4.61
C MET A 128 11.15 1.10 -3.65
N GLN A 129 11.91 2.11 -3.17
CA GLN A 129 13.09 1.86 -2.35
C GLN A 129 12.76 1.19 -1.02
N LEU A 130 11.66 1.61 -0.38
CA LEU A 130 11.22 0.98 0.87
C LEU A 130 10.92 -0.51 0.68
N GLN A 131 10.17 -0.85 -0.35
CA GLN A 131 9.75 -2.24 -0.60
C GLN A 131 10.88 -3.13 -1.10
N CYS A 132 11.74 -2.60 -1.99
CA CYS A 132 12.65 -3.43 -2.77
C CYS A 132 14.12 -3.31 -2.38
N ASN A 133 14.54 -2.21 -1.74
CA ASN A 133 15.95 -1.93 -1.43
C ASN A 133 16.20 -1.56 0.05
N SER A 134 15.19 -1.63 0.91
CA SER A 134 15.39 -1.44 2.35
C SER A 134 15.99 -2.68 3.01
N ARG A 135 16.43 -2.52 4.27
CA ARG A 135 16.85 -3.66 5.10
C ARG A 135 15.68 -4.53 5.57
N GLN A 136 14.46 -4.03 5.46
CA GLN A 136 13.26 -4.77 5.79
C GLN A 136 12.92 -5.70 4.65
N GLU A 137 12.85 -7.00 4.93
CA GLU A 137 12.41 -8.00 3.98
C GLU A 137 10.88 -8.10 4.03
N PHE A 138 10.23 -7.74 2.92
CA PHE A 138 8.80 -7.89 2.75
C PHE A 138 8.47 -9.20 2.06
N GLY A 139 7.56 -9.97 2.66
CA GLY A 139 6.94 -11.16 2.05
C GLY A 139 5.62 -10.81 1.35
N TRP A 140 4.50 -11.29 1.90
CA TRP A 140 3.18 -10.86 1.51
C TRP A 140 2.90 -9.46 2.03
N VAL A 141 2.43 -8.58 1.15
CA VAL A 141 2.04 -7.20 1.44
C VAL A 141 0.63 -6.94 0.91
N VAL A 142 -0.06 -5.98 1.49
CA VAL A 142 -1.37 -5.56 0.97
C VAL A 142 -1.15 -4.76 -0.31
N HIS A 143 -1.82 -5.18 -1.39
CA HIS A 143 -2.00 -4.37 -2.58
C HIS A 143 -3.15 -3.41 -2.35
N GLY A 144 -4.34 -3.93 -1.97
CA GLY A 144 -5.50 -3.10 -1.67
C GLY A 144 -6.69 -3.91 -1.18
N LEU A 145 -7.73 -3.22 -0.76
CA LEU A 145 -9.04 -3.75 -0.38
C LEU A 145 -10.11 -3.18 -1.33
N TRP A 146 -10.51 -3.96 -2.31
CA TRP A 146 -11.31 -3.51 -3.43
C TRP A 146 -12.79 -3.77 -3.22
N PRO A 147 -13.65 -2.74 -3.18
CA PRO A 147 -15.09 -2.89 -3.27
C PRO A 147 -15.46 -3.51 -4.61
N GLN A 148 -16.38 -4.46 -4.60
CA GLN A 148 -16.72 -5.26 -5.77
C GLN A 148 -18.22 -5.33 -6.00
N ASN A 149 -18.61 -5.34 -7.26
CA ASN A 149 -19.98 -5.56 -7.75
C ASN A 149 -20.10 -7.02 -8.22
N THR A 150 -21.06 -7.78 -7.68
CA THR A 150 -21.30 -9.19 -8.06
C THR A 150 -21.78 -9.35 -9.49
N ASN A 151 -22.36 -8.32 -10.09
CA ASN A 151 -22.87 -8.33 -11.46
C ASN A 151 -21.85 -7.79 -12.48
N ALA A 152 -20.63 -7.45 -12.04
CA ALA A 152 -19.58 -6.96 -12.93
C ALA A 152 -19.21 -8.00 -13.98
N ARG A 153 -19.04 -7.56 -15.23
CA ARG A 153 -18.60 -8.37 -16.37
C ARG A 153 -17.18 -8.01 -16.81
N SER A 154 -16.69 -6.87 -16.33
CA SER A 154 -15.35 -6.36 -16.57
C SER A 154 -14.84 -5.60 -15.35
N VAL A 155 -13.55 -5.28 -15.32
CA VAL A 155 -12.95 -4.49 -14.23
C VAL A 155 -13.57 -3.10 -14.14
N ALA A 156 -14.01 -2.51 -15.25
CA ALA A 156 -14.65 -1.20 -15.29
C ALA A 156 -16.06 -1.17 -14.64
N ASP A 157 -16.68 -2.34 -14.44
CA ASP A 157 -18.02 -2.45 -13.85
C ASP A 157 -17.99 -2.45 -12.31
N HIS A 158 -16.81 -2.48 -11.70
CA HIS A 158 -16.65 -2.36 -10.26
C HIS A 158 -16.62 -0.89 -9.81
N PRO A 159 -16.95 -0.59 -8.52
CA PRO A 159 -16.81 0.76 -7.98
C PRO A 159 -15.38 1.27 -8.10
N ARG A 160 -15.23 2.51 -8.60
CA ARG A 160 -13.92 3.10 -8.84
C ARG A 160 -13.99 4.63 -8.73
N PHE A 161 -13.02 5.25 -8.05
CA PHE A 161 -12.89 6.71 -7.93
C PHE A 161 -14.21 7.41 -7.55
N CYS A 162 -14.93 6.85 -6.55
CA CYS A 162 -16.31 7.28 -6.25
C CYS A 162 -16.41 8.74 -5.77
N GLN A 163 -15.31 9.31 -5.27
CA GLN A 163 -15.21 10.72 -4.88
C GLN A 163 -14.38 11.55 -5.89
N GLY A 164 -14.09 10.99 -7.08
CA GLY A 164 -13.29 11.64 -8.10
C GLY A 164 -11.80 11.64 -7.77
N ASP A 165 -11.11 12.66 -8.28
CA ASP A 165 -9.70 12.92 -8.03
C ASP A 165 -9.55 13.59 -6.66
N LEU A 166 -8.87 12.96 -5.73
CA LEU A 166 -8.70 13.45 -4.37
C LEU A 166 -7.28 14.02 -4.18
N PRO A 167 -7.12 15.04 -3.33
CA PRO A 167 -5.78 15.57 -3.04
C PRO A 167 -4.91 14.54 -2.32
N PRO A 168 -3.57 14.64 -2.44
CA PRO A 168 -2.63 13.79 -1.72
C PRO A 168 -2.91 13.78 -0.22
N LEU A 169 -3.00 12.58 0.35
CA LEU A 169 -3.12 12.41 1.80
C LEU A 169 -1.87 12.93 2.51
N PRO A 170 -2.00 13.56 3.68
CA PRO A 170 -0.83 13.91 4.47
C PRO A 170 0.07 12.70 4.74
N PRO A 171 1.41 12.82 4.64
CA PRO A 171 2.33 11.70 4.84
C PRO A 171 2.15 10.97 6.18
N GLU A 172 1.73 11.67 7.23
CA GLU A 172 1.43 11.11 8.55
C GLU A 172 0.22 10.16 8.54
N VAL A 173 -0.69 10.30 7.58
CA VAL A 173 -1.81 9.38 7.37
C VAL A 173 -1.34 8.08 6.73
N LEU A 174 -0.36 8.13 5.83
CA LEU A 174 0.18 6.97 5.11
C LEU A 174 1.24 6.21 5.93
N ALA A 175 2.06 6.92 6.69
CA ALA A 175 3.23 6.37 7.37
C ALA A 175 2.95 5.13 8.26
N PRO A 176 1.86 5.06 9.04
CA PRO A 176 1.55 3.88 9.86
C PRO A 176 1.33 2.59 9.05
N TYR A 177 0.96 2.71 7.79
CA TYR A 177 0.56 1.59 6.94
C TYR A 177 1.64 1.10 5.98
N LEU A 178 2.77 1.80 5.89
CA LEU A 178 3.90 1.42 5.04
C LEU A 178 4.54 0.07 5.40
N THR A 179 4.31 -0.45 6.59
CA THR A 179 4.76 -1.79 6.99
C THR A 179 3.92 -2.92 6.38
N MET A 180 2.65 -2.66 6.08
CA MET A 180 1.76 -3.63 5.42
C MET A 180 1.68 -3.42 3.91
N SER A 181 1.78 -2.16 3.44
CA SER A 181 1.74 -1.77 2.03
C SER A 181 2.87 -0.75 1.77
N PRO A 182 4.07 -1.21 1.40
CA PRO A 182 5.30 -0.41 1.41
C PRO A 182 5.46 0.53 0.22
N GLY A 183 4.39 1.26 -0.15
CA GLY A 183 4.38 2.23 -1.23
C GLY A 183 3.39 3.37 -0.98
N ALA A 184 3.87 4.60 -0.77
CA ALA A 184 2.98 5.74 -0.52
C ALA A 184 2.07 6.03 -1.73
N LYS A 185 2.60 5.94 -2.95
CA LYS A 185 1.81 6.10 -4.19
C LYS A 185 0.76 4.99 -4.32
N LEU A 186 1.08 3.76 -3.92
CA LEU A 186 0.13 2.67 -3.89
C LEU A 186 -1.00 2.97 -2.89
N LEU A 187 -0.67 3.33 -1.64
CA LEU A 187 -1.67 3.67 -0.63
C LEU A 187 -2.58 4.81 -1.09
N GLN A 188 -2.02 5.89 -1.66
CA GLN A 188 -2.80 7.01 -2.20
C GLN A 188 -3.76 6.52 -3.28
N GLY A 189 -3.24 5.80 -4.29
CA GLY A 189 -4.05 5.31 -5.39
C GLY A 189 -5.12 4.31 -4.97
N GLU A 190 -4.84 3.42 -4.05
CA GLU A 190 -5.82 2.46 -3.52
C GLU A 190 -6.92 3.16 -2.72
N TRP A 191 -6.59 4.20 -1.94
CA TRP A 191 -7.58 5.04 -1.30
C TRP A 191 -8.49 5.72 -2.31
N GLU A 192 -7.94 6.44 -3.28
CA GLU A 192 -8.74 7.17 -4.26
C GLU A 192 -9.59 6.27 -5.13
N LYS A 193 -8.97 5.21 -5.64
CA LYS A 193 -9.59 4.31 -6.59
C LYS A 193 -10.61 3.38 -5.97
N HIS A 194 -10.34 2.90 -4.78
CA HIS A 194 -11.12 1.84 -4.14
C HIS A 194 -11.70 2.25 -2.79
N GLY A 195 -10.88 2.76 -1.89
CA GLY A 195 -11.30 3.11 -0.53
C GLY A 195 -12.41 4.15 -0.50
N SER A 196 -12.32 5.18 -1.34
CA SER A 196 -13.29 6.27 -1.47
C SER A 196 -14.71 5.82 -1.85
N CYS A 197 -14.84 4.60 -2.37
CA CYS A 197 -16.13 4.01 -2.75
C CYS A 197 -16.89 3.37 -1.58
N ALA A 198 -16.23 3.09 -0.46
CA ALA A 198 -16.83 2.31 0.60
C ALA A 198 -16.53 2.81 2.02
N PHE A 199 -15.62 3.77 2.15
CA PHE A 199 -15.18 4.33 3.43
C PHE A 199 -15.31 5.85 3.45
N THR A 200 -15.55 6.40 4.63
CA THR A 200 -15.69 7.85 4.82
C THR A 200 -14.34 8.55 4.99
N SER A 201 -13.29 7.81 5.37
CA SER A 201 -11.94 8.33 5.52
C SER A 201 -10.89 7.32 5.07
N ALA A 202 -9.73 7.82 4.65
CA ALA A 202 -8.58 6.99 4.31
C ALA A 202 -8.07 6.19 5.52
N GLN A 203 -8.14 6.77 6.73
CA GLN A 203 -7.75 6.08 7.96
C GLN A 203 -8.62 4.86 8.22
N ASP A 204 -9.95 4.97 8.08
CA ASP A 204 -10.86 3.84 8.27
C ASP A 204 -10.59 2.73 7.24
N TYR A 205 -10.32 3.13 5.99
CA TYR A 205 -9.96 2.20 4.92
C TYR A 205 -8.68 1.43 5.26
N PHE A 206 -7.58 2.13 5.55
CA PHE A 206 -6.31 1.48 5.88
C PHE A 206 -6.34 0.70 7.20
N GLN A 207 -7.11 1.16 8.19
CA GLN A 207 -7.30 0.39 9.43
C GLN A 207 -8.03 -0.93 9.16
N GLN A 208 -9.02 -0.92 8.27
CA GLN A 208 -9.71 -2.15 7.89
C GLN A 208 -8.80 -3.10 7.12
N GLU A 209 -7.98 -2.60 6.19
CA GLU A 209 -6.94 -3.40 5.52
C GLU A 209 -5.98 -4.05 6.52
N LEU A 210 -5.43 -3.23 7.43
CA LEU A 210 -4.51 -3.69 8.48
C LEU A 210 -5.14 -4.75 9.38
N LYS A 211 -6.40 -4.56 9.77
CA LYS A 211 -7.16 -5.52 10.58
C LYS A 211 -7.32 -6.85 9.86
N LEU A 212 -7.71 -6.83 8.58
CA LEU A 212 -7.88 -8.05 7.78
C LEU A 212 -6.53 -8.75 7.54
N PHE A 213 -5.48 -7.99 7.22
CA PHE A 213 -4.14 -8.51 7.00
C PHE A 213 -3.57 -9.19 8.25
N ASN A 214 -3.68 -8.52 9.41
CA ASN A 214 -3.19 -9.06 10.68
C ASN A 214 -3.98 -10.27 11.20
N ALA A 215 -5.21 -10.47 10.73
CA ALA A 215 -6.02 -11.64 11.06
C ALA A 215 -5.59 -12.90 10.27
N LEU A 216 -4.71 -12.76 9.29
CA LEU A 216 -4.26 -13.86 8.44
C LEU A 216 -2.91 -14.44 8.91
N ASN A 217 -2.86 -15.76 8.99
CA ASN A 217 -1.59 -16.45 8.93
C ASN A 217 -1.18 -16.55 7.45
N LEU A 218 0.01 -16.11 7.11
CA LEU A 218 0.53 -16.10 5.75
C LEU A 218 1.82 -16.93 5.67
N PRO A 219 2.05 -17.71 4.58
CA PRO A 219 3.28 -18.48 4.44
C PRO A 219 4.47 -17.53 4.28
N LYS A 220 5.59 -17.87 4.91
CA LYS A 220 6.84 -17.08 4.85
C LYS A 220 7.60 -17.22 3.52
N GLN A 221 7.15 -18.10 2.64
CA GLN A 221 7.77 -18.37 1.35
C GLN A 221 6.71 -18.36 0.24
N PHE A 222 7.16 -18.14 -0.98
CA PHE A 222 6.29 -18.25 -2.16
C PHE A 222 5.88 -19.72 -2.38
N LEU A 223 4.58 -19.93 -2.55
CA LEU A 223 4.01 -21.24 -2.85
C LEU A 223 3.28 -21.18 -4.19
N ASN A 224 3.27 -22.29 -4.93
CA ASN A 224 2.41 -22.39 -6.10
C ASN A 224 0.93 -22.30 -5.69
N ARG A 225 0.05 -21.94 -6.63
CA ARG A 225 -1.38 -21.69 -6.34
C ARG A 225 -2.06 -22.79 -5.56
N LYS A 226 -1.85 -24.07 -5.91
CA LYS A 226 -2.49 -25.20 -5.25
C LYS A 226 -2.05 -25.29 -3.80
N THR A 227 -0.75 -25.33 -3.58
CA THR A 227 -0.14 -25.43 -2.24
C THR A 227 -0.46 -24.19 -1.39
N LEU A 228 -0.50 -22.99 -2.00
CA LEU A 228 -0.90 -21.76 -1.32
C LEU A 228 -2.33 -21.85 -0.79
N PHE A 229 -3.28 -22.29 -1.61
CA PHE A 229 -4.68 -22.41 -1.19
C PHE A 229 -4.87 -23.48 -0.09
N GLU A 230 -4.19 -24.60 -0.20
CA GLU A 230 -4.18 -25.63 0.82
C GLU A 230 -3.62 -25.11 2.14
N TRP A 231 -2.47 -24.43 2.08
CA TRP A 231 -1.82 -23.83 3.23
C TRP A 231 -2.72 -22.78 3.90
N MET A 232 -3.29 -21.86 3.12
CA MET A 232 -4.19 -20.82 3.63
C MET A 232 -5.41 -21.41 4.35
N LYS A 233 -6.04 -22.44 3.79
CA LYS A 233 -7.20 -23.10 4.40
C LYS A 233 -6.86 -23.88 5.66
N GLN A 234 -5.67 -24.45 5.72
CA GLN A 234 -5.19 -25.20 6.90
C GLN A 234 -4.84 -24.28 8.07
N ASN A 235 -4.26 -23.12 7.77
CA ASN A 235 -3.72 -22.20 8.78
C ASN A 235 -4.65 -21.04 9.12
N ASN A 236 -5.80 -20.90 8.43
CA ASN A 236 -6.80 -19.87 8.65
C ASN A 236 -8.19 -20.47 8.74
N PRO A 237 -8.73 -20.73 9.95
CA PRO A 237 -10.03 -21.39 10.12
C PRO A 237 -11.19 -20.73 9.37
N SER A 238 -11.18 -19.39 9.28
CA SER A 238 -12.19 -18.61 8.54
C SER A 238 -12.18 -18.88 7.03
N LEU A 239 -11.06 -19.40 6.49
CA LEU A 239 -10.88 -19.67 5.06
C LEU A 239 -11.11 -21.13 4.67
N LYS A 240 -11.39 -22.02 5.64
CA LYS A 240 -11.47 -23.48 5.43
C LYS A 240 -12.40 -23.88 4.30
N ASN A 241 -13.57 -23.24 4.24
CA ASN A 241 -14.66 -23.64 3.35
C ASN A 241 -14.95 -22.62 2.23
N VAL A 242 -14.04 -21.65 2.00
CA VAL A 242 -14.23 -20.63 0.97
C VAL A 242 -13.29 -20.85 -0.22
N PHE A 243 -13.72 -20.40 -1.38
CA PHE A 243 -12.89 -20.38 -2.58
C PHE A 243 -12.05 -19.11 -2.58
N LEU A 244 -10.73 -19.27 -2.72
CA LEU A 244 -9.75 -18.17 -2.83
C LEU A 244 -9.44 -17.91 -4.31
N GLY A 245 -9.20 -16.65 -4.65
CA GLY A 245 -8.68 -16.26 -5.96
C GLY A 245 -7.15 -16.11 -5.93
N ALA A 246 -6.51 -16.15 -7.07
CA ALA A 246 -5.10 -15.80 -7.22
C ALA A 246 -4.75 -15.44 -8.65
N SER A 247 -3.84 -14.48 -8.82
CA SER A 247 -3.08 -14.24 -10.04
C SER A 247 -1.72 -14.95 -9.96
N ARG A 248 -0.76 -14.55 -10.79
CA ARG A 248 0.58 -15.15 -10.80
C ARG A 248 1.33 -14.92 -9.48
N HIS A 249 1.20 -13.73 -8.90
CA HIS A 249 1.95 -13.29 -7.72
C HIS A 249 1.06 -12.68 -6.64
N GLU A 250 -0.27 -12.83 -6.75
CA GLU A 250 -1.22 -12.27 -5.83
C GLU A 250 -2.19 -13.33 -5.32
N LEU A 251 -2.67 -13.12 -4.10
CA LEU A 251 -3.70 -13.89 -3.42
C LEU A 251 -4.92 -13.00 -3.19
N PHE A 252 -6.11 -13.50 -3.50
CA PHE A 252 -7.38 -12.81 -3.34
C PHE A 252 -8.23 -13.50 -2.28
N ILE A 253 -8.69 -12.72 -1.30
CA ILE A 253 -9.58 -13.18 -0.23
C ILE A 253 -10.81 -12.28 -0.23
N CYS A 254 -11.98 -12.88 -0.37
CA CYS A 254 -13.22 -12.13 -0.45
C CYS A 254 -13.96 -12.10 0.89
N TYR A 255 -14.57 -10.95 1.19
CA TYR A 255 -15.33 -10.69 2.41
C TYR A 255 -16.69 -10.11 2.06
N ASN A 256 -17.73 -10.52 2.77
CA ASN A 256 -19.03 -9.87 2.70
C ASN A 256 -19.00 -8.49 3.42
N LEU A 257 -20.11 -7.75 3.35
CA LEU A 257 -20.24 -6.44 3.99
C LEU A 257 -20.15 -6.47 5.54
N LYS A 258 -20.16 -7.68 6.14
CA LYS A 258 -19.97 -7.90 7.58
C LYS A 258 -18.58 -8.41 7.92
N TRP A 259 -17.64 -8.33 6.97
CA TRP A 259 -16.24 -8.75 7.12
C TRP A 259 -16.05 -10.26 7.38
N GLN A 260 -17.01 -11.07 7.00
CA GLN A 260 -16.89 -12.53 7.04
C GLN A 260 -16.31 -13.01 5.71
N ALA A 261 -15.34 -13.93 5.76
CA ALA A 261 -14.76 -14.51 4.56
C ALA A 261 -15.82 -15.28 3.78
N ILE A 262 -15.88 -15.05 2.48
CA ILE A 262 -16.77 -15.70 1.53
C ILE A 262 -15.98 -16.29 0.35
N SER A 263 -16.57 -17.19 -0.39
CA SER A 263 -15.99 -17.65 -1.65
C SER A 263 -15.92 -16.47 -2.64
N CYS A 264 -14.74 -16.23 -3.20
CA CYS A 264 -14.62 -15.25 -4.27
C CYS A 264 -15.48 -15.68 -5.47
N PRO A 265 -16.27 -14.79 -6.05
CA PRO A 265 -16.99 -15.07 -7.28
C PRO A 265 -16.07 -15.59 -8.38
N LYS A 266 -16.56 -16.53 -9.18
CA LYS A 266 -15.84 -17.00 -10.37
C LYS A 266 -16.19 -16.06 -11.51
N ASN A 267 -15.26 -15.23 -11.89
CA ASN A 267 -15.37 -14.42 -13.12
C ASN A 267 -14.83 -15.20 -14.31
#